data_dd470d01b7dae711842b09e5e938d993
#
_entry.id   dd470d01b7dae711842b09e5e938d993
#
_cell.length_a   1.000
_cell.length_b   1.000
_cell.length_c   1.000
_cell.angle_alpha   90.00
_cell.angle_beta   90.00
_cell.angle_gamma   90.00
#
_symmetry.space_group_name_H-M   'P 1'
#
loop_
_entity.id
_entity.type
_entity.pdbx_description
1 polymer ?
#
loop_
_entity_poly.entity_id
_entity_poly.type
_entity_poly.pdbx_seq_one_letter_code
_entity_poly.pdbx_strand_id
1 'polypeptide(L)'
;MIEKSNFFSSRRSVLARKMSNAEIPAEHLDVILKAGLRVPDHGALNPWRIKVIKGDSLKYIDENIIVKEFLNQNPKADEVSIDRESKRLQRASVVIAVLSCPIENSKIPEWEMRLSSGAVCMNILSCAQSLNYAAQWLTEWYAYNDNLLKYLGGDIKKDKISGFIYLGHKKEEPTERKRPDPNNIISFV
;
A
#
# COMPACT_ATOMS: atom_id res chain seq x y z
N MET A 1 19.93 5.21 22.63
CA MET A 1 18.50 5.59 22.44
C MET A 1 18.27 6.33 21.13
N ILE A 2 19.13 7.23 20.71
CA ILE A 2 19.02 8.01 19.45
C ILE A 2 19.15 7.11 18.20
N GLU A 3 19.93 6.02 18.23
CA GLU A 3 20.12 5.12 17.07
C GLU A 3 18.82 4.49 16.54
N LYS A 4 17.88 4.13 17.42
CA LYS A 4 16.59 3.55 17.00
C LYS A 4 15.67 4.57 16.33
N SER A 5 15.84 5.87 16.56
CA SER A 5 15.08 6.93 15.91
C SER A 5 15.60 7.25 14.50
N ASN A 6 16.85 6.89 14.17
CA ASN A 6 17.47 7.18 12.89
C ASN A 6 16.72 6.52 11.72
N PHE A 7 16.12 5.33 11.92
CA PHE A 7 15.29 4.69 10.90
C PHE A 7 14.13 5.59 10.46
N PHE A 8 13.35 6.14 11.38
CA PHE A 8 12.18 6.96 11.05
C PHE A 8 12.54 8.28 10.39
N SER A 9 13.69 8.87 10.74
CA SER A 9 14.17 10.12 10.15
C SER A 9 14.83 9.91 8.77
N SER A 10 15.42 8.74 8.51
CA SER A 10 16.19 8.44 7.29
C SER A 10 15.41 7.62 6.25
N ARG A 11 14.31 6.93 6.66
CA ARG A 11 13.56 6.05 5.73
C ARG A 11 13.10 6.78 4.48
N ARG A 12 13.20 6.10 3.34
CA ARG A 12 12.76 6.60 2.03
C ARG A 12 11.91 5.56 1.31
N SER A 13 10.82 6.01 0.67
CA SER A 13 10.10 5.19 -0.31
C SER A 13 10.95 5.00 -1.56
N VAL A 14 11.03 3.79 -2.05
CA VAL A 14 11.62 3.47 -3.35
C VAL A 14 10.49 3.33 -4.35
N LEU A 15 10.57 4.01 -5.50
CA LEU A 15 9.54 3.94 -6.53
C LEU A 15 9.35 2.49 -7.01
N ALA A 16 8.11 2.02 -7.15
CA ALA A 16 7.82 0.64 -7.57
C ALA A 16 8.54 0.26 -8.88
N ARG A 17 8.62 1.18 -9.86
CA ARG A 17 9.38 0.96 -11.11
C ARG A 17 10.89 0.76 -10.93
N LYS A 18 11.44 1.10 -9.76
CA LYS A 18 12.85 0.93 -9.37
C LYS A 18 13.06 -0.30 -8.48
N MET A 19 12.07 -1.17 -8.39
CA MET A 19 12.17 -2.43 -7.67
C MET A 19 12.50 -3.57 -8.63
N SER A 20 13.18 -4.59 -8.14
CA SER A 20 13.32 -5.87 -8.84
C SER A 20 12.23 -6.84 -8.36
N ASN A 21 11.90 -7.80 -9.20
CA ASN A 21 10.91 -8.84 -8.91
C ASN A 21 11.54 -10.10 -8.29
N ALA A 22 12.77 -9.98 -7.70
CA ALA A 22 13.34 -11.07 -6.94
C ALA A 22 12.44 -11.45 -5.75
N GLU A 23 12.39 -12.73 -5.46
CA GLU A 23 11.50 -13.28 -4.43
C GLU A 23 11.80 -12.69 -3.04
N ILE A 24 10.75 -12.44 -2.27
CA ILE A 24 10.82 -12.10 -0.84
C ILE A 24 10.58 -13.41 -0.08
N PRO A 25 11.52 -13.85 0.80
CA PRO A 25 11.34 -15.05 1.60
C PRO A 25 10.02 -15.01 2.40
N ALA A 26 9.34 -16.16 2.46
CA ALA A 26 8.03 -16.25 3.12
C ALA A 26 8.09 -15.83 4.59
N GLU A 27 9.18 -16.14 5.28
CA GLU A 27 9.44 -15.75 6.68
C GLU A 27 9.52 -14.22 6.84
N HIS A 28 10.19 -13.51 5.92
CA HIS A 28 10.26 -12.05 5.96
C HIS A 28 8.90 -11.43 5.65
N LEU A 29 8.17 -11.99 4.69
CA LEU A 29 6.82 -11.54 4.38
C LEU A 29 5.88 -11.72 5.58
N ASP A 30 5.97 -12.83 6.29
CA ASP A 30 5.20 -13.09 7.52
C ASP A 30 5.50 -12.05 8.62
N VAL A 31 6.78 -11.73 8.84
CA VAL A 31 7.20 -10.67 9.79
C VAL A 31 6.60 -9.33 9.40
N ILE A 32 6.65 -8.97 8.11
CA ILE A 32 6.11 -7.70 7.59
C ILE A 32 4.59 -7.63 7.80
N LEU A 33 3.88 -8.70 7.49
CA LEU A 33 2.43 -8.77 7.64
C LEU A 33 2.01 -8.69 9.11
N LYS A 34 2.69 -9.42 10.00
CA LYS A 34 2.43 -9.39 11.46
C LYS A 34 2.72 -8.00 12.05
N ALA A 35 3.75 -7.32 11.58
CA ALA A 35 4.03 -5.94 11.99
C ALA A 35 2.89 -4.99 11.61
N GLY A 36 2.28 -5.18 10.43
CA GLY A 36 1.11 -4.43 9.99
C GLY A 36 -0.08 -4.52 10.94
N LEU A 37 -0.21 -5.61 11.68
CA LEU A 37 -1.31 -5.82 12.64
C LEU A 37 -1.08 -5.14 14.00
N ARG A 38 0.11 -4.56 14.24
CA ARG A 38 0.50 -3.92 15.51
C ARG A 38 0.28 -2.42 15.47
N VAL A 39 -0.98 -2.02 15.35
CA VAL A 39 -1.41 -0.61 15.24
C VAL A 39 -2.43 -0.26 16.31
N PRO A 40 -2.58 1.02 16.68
CA PRO A 40 -3.70 1.48 17.48
C PRO A 40 -5.02 1.12 16.80
N ASP A 41 -5.92 0.52 17.57
CA ASP A 41 -7.25 0.09 17.11
C ASP A 41 -8.24 0.23 18.27
N HIS A 42 -9.02 1.32 18.26
CA HIS A 42 -9.98 1.61 19.32
C HIS A 42 -11.03 0.49 19.38
N GLY A 43 -11.16 -0.11 20.57
CA GLY A 43 -12.07 -1.22 20.81
C GLY A 43 -11.67 -2.54 20.15
N ALA A 44 -10.45 -2.68 19.63
CA ALA A 44 -9.94 -3.90 18.99
C ALA A 44 -10.90 -4.43 17.90
N LEU A 45 -11.44 -3.52 17.08
CA LEU A 45 -12.43 -3.84 16.05
C LEU A 45 -11.84 -4.53 14.82
N ASN A 46 -10.53 -4.38 14.59
CA ASN A 46 -9.82 -4.86 13.39
C ASN A 46 -10.52 -4.42 12.08
N PRO A 47 -10.74 -3.10 11.88
CA PRO A 47 -11.56 -2.55 10.81
C PRO A 47 -10.81 -2.51 9.48
N TRP A 48 -10.04 -3.54 9.19
CA TRP A 48 -9.22 -3.66 7.99
C TRP A 48 -9.05 -5.11 7.56
N ARG A 49 -8.75 -5.29 6.27
CA ARG A 49 -8.37 -6.58 5.68
C ARG A 49 -7.11 -6.38 4.86
N ILE A 50 -6.22 -7.38 4.91
CA ILE A 50 -4.96 -7.37 4.16
C ILE A 50 -5.05 -8.44 3.06
N LYS A 51 -4.78 -8.07 1.82
CA LYS A 51 -4.73 -8.96 0.66
C LYS A 51 -3.32 -8.96 0.11
N VAL A 52 -2.67 -10.09 0.12
CA VAL A 52 -1.34 -10.29 -0.44
C VAL A 52 -1.47 -10.78 -1.87
N ILE A 53 -0.94 -10.02 -2.82
CA ILE A 53 -0.98 -10.28 -4.24
C ILE A 53 0.44 -10.57 -4.70
N LYS A 54 0.69 -11.76 -5.25
CA LYS A 54 2.02 -12.20 -5.72
C LYS A 54 1.90 -13.23 -6.86
N GLY A 55 3.01 -13.47 -7.55
CA GLY A 55 3.06 -14.43 -8.65
C GLY A 55 2.06 -14.07 -9.76
N ASP A 56 1.40 -15.07 -10.33
CA ASP A 56 0.49 -14.91 -11.47
C ASP A 56 -0.72 -14.00 -11.16
N SER A 57 -1.08 -13.85 -9.89
CA SER A 57 -2.18 -12.97 -9.49
C SER A 57 -1.91 -11.49 -9.80
N LEU A 58 -0.65 -11.05 -9.80
CA LEU A 58 -0.27 -9.68 -10.19
C LEU A 58 -0.66 -9.43 -11.65
N LYS A 59 -0.23 -10.31 -12.54
CA LYS A 59 -0.55 -10.24 -13.98
C LYS A 59 -2.05 -10.39 -14.23
N TYR A 60 -2.68 -11.35 -13.57
CA TYR A 60 -4.11 -11.58 -13.74
C TYR A 60 -4.95 -10.32 -13.42
N ILE A 61 -4.65 -9.63 -12.31
CA ILE A 61 -5.36 -8.41 -11.91
C ILE A 61 -5.07 -7.28 -12.89
N ASP A 62 -3.81 -7.10 -13.30
CA ASP A 62 -3.45 -6.08 -14.28
C ASP A 62 -4.23 -6.25 -15.58
N GLU A 63 -4.24 -7.46 -16.18
CA GLU A 63 -4.86 -7.72 -17.49
C GLU A 63 -6.40 -7.81 -17.43
N ASN A 64 -6.94 -8.42 -16.38
CA ASN A 64 -8.37 -8.75 -16.32
C ASN A 64 -9.23 -7.74 -15.56
N ILE A 65 -8.60 -6.87 -14.78
CA ILE A 65 -9.32 -5.85 -14.02
C ILE A 65 -8.80 -4.47 -14.38
N ILE A 66 -7.52 -4.16 -14.13
CA ILE A 66 -7.00 -2.79 -14.31
C ILE A 66 -7.10 -2.35 -15.77
N VAL A 67 -6.63 -3.16 -16.72
CA VAL A 67 -6.70 -2.81 -18.16
C VAL A 67 -8.15 -2.67 -18.61
N LYS A 68 -9.04 -3.58 -18.21
CA LYS A 68 -10.44 -3.51 -18.60
C LYS A 68 -11.13 -2.25 -18.08
N GLU A 69 -10.90 -1.92 -16.81
CA GLU A 69 -11.47 -0.72 -16.22
C GLU A 69 -10.86 0.56 -16.81
N PHE A 70 -9.57 0.54 -17.12
CA PHE A 70 -8.91 1.64 -17.80
C PHE A 70 -9.52 1.88 -19.19
N LEU A 71 -9.73 0.82 -19.98
CA LEU A 71 -10.35 0.90 -21.32
C LEU A 71 -11.81 1.35 -21.26
N ASN A 72 -12.56 0.93 -20.25
CA ASN A 72 -13.94 1.41 -20.03
C ASN A 72 -13.99 2.94 -19.86
N GLN A 73 -13.00 3.50 -19.14
CA GLN A 73 -12.88 4.94 -18.92
C GLN A 73 -12.20 5.67 -20.06
N ASN A 74 -11.37 4.98 -20.85
CA ASN A 74 -10.55 5.53 -21.94
C ASN A 74 -10.68 4.68 -23.21
N PRO A 75 -11.84 4.68 -23.90
CA PRO A 75 -12.08 3.80 -25.07
C PRO A 75 -11.14 4.04 -26.26
N LYS A 76 -10.44 5.17 -26.28
CA LYS A 76 -9.51 5.55 -27.36
C LYS A 76 -8.04 5.55 -26.89
N ALA A 77 -7.74 4.81 -25.78
CA ALA A 77 -6.38 4.72 -25.28
C ALA A 77 -5.43 4.09 -26.32
N ASP A 78 -4.23 4.64 -26.41
CA ASP A 78 -3.17 4.10 -27.26
C ASP A 78 -2.51 2.85 -26.63
N GLU A 79 -1.79 2.09 -27.45
CA GLU A 79 -1.13 0.87 -27.04
C GLU A 79 -0.10 1.10 -25.92
N VAL A 80 0.58 2.25 -25.89
CA VAL A 80 1.58 2.60 -24.88
C VAL A 80 0.90 2.77 -23.51
N SER A 81 -0.26 3.42 -23.49
CA SER A 81 -1.06 3.57 -22.28
C SER A 81 -1.59 2.24 -21.77
N ILE A 82 -2.08 1.38 -22.69
CA ILE A 82 -2.58 0.04 -22.36
C ILE A 82 -1.44 -0.83 -21.80
N ASP A 83 -0.27 -0.84 -22.46
CA ASP A 83 0.89 -1.58 -21.96
C ASP A 83 1.33 -1.11 -20.58
N ARG A 84 1.29 0.19 -20.30
CA ARG A 84 1.58 0.73 -18.97
C ARG A 84 0.58 0.22 -17.91
N GLU A 85 -0.71 0.20 -18.22
CA GLU A 85 -1.74 -0.28 -17.29
C GLU A 85 -1.65 -1.80 -17.07
N SER A 86 -1.24 -2.56 -18.09
CA SER A 86 -1.05 -4.03 -18.00
C SER A 86 0.13 -4.46 -17.11
N LYS A 87 0.88 -3.50 -16.56
CA LYS A 87 2.08 -3.75 -15.73
C LYS A 87 2.03 -3.02 -14.39
N ARG A 88 0.85 -2.58 -13.93
CA ARG A 88 0.72 -1.77 -12.72
C ARG A 88 1.18 -2.51 -11.46
N LEU A 89 0.63 -3.67 -11.19
CA LEU A 89 0.99 -4.46 -10.02
C LEU A 89 2.31 -5.23 -10.22
N GLN A 90 2.64 -5.60 -11.44
CA GLN A 90 3.86 -6.33 -11.80
C GLN A 90 5.16 -5.51 -11.60
N ARG A 91 5.08 -4.26 -11.15
CA ARG A 91 6.25 -3.41 -10.83
C ARG A 91 7.04 -3.86 -9.59
N ALA A 92 6.52 -4.81 -8.83
CA ALA A 92 7.16 -5.37 -7.63
C ALA A 92 6.87 -6.86 -7.50
N SER A 93 7.64 -7.57 -6.68
CA SER A 93 7.47 -9.01 -6.45
C SER A 93 6.22 -9.33 -5.61
N VAL A 94 5.83 -8.42 -4.73
CA VAL A 94 4.64 -8.54 -3.87
C VAL A 94 3.94 -7.19 -3.80
N VAL A 95 2.62 -7.20 -3.90
CA VAL A 95 1.77 -6.04 -3.62
C VAL A 95 0.80 -6.41 -2.51
N ILE A 96 0.78 -5.61 -1.45
CA ILE A 96 -0.13 -5.79 -0.32
C ILE A 96 -1.21 -4.73 -0.41
N ALA A 97 -2.45 -5.13 -0.67
CA ALA A 97 -3.59 -4.23 -0.59
C ALA A 97 -4.14 -4.22 0.85
N VAL A 98 -4.30 -3.03 1.40
CA VAL A 98 -4.93 -2.80 2.70
C VAL A 98 -6.30 -2.18 2.46
N LEU A 99 -7.34 -2.91 2.86
CA LEU A 99 -8.71 -2.45 2.79
C LEU A 99 -9.11 -1.88 4.15
N SER A 100 -9.66 -0.69 4.17
CA SER A 100 -10.37 -0.12 5.31
C SER A 100 -11.81 -0.63 5.27
N CYS A 101 -12.21 -1.38 6.29
CA CYS A 101 -13.51 -2.03 6.40
C CYS A 101 -14.20 -1.57 7.69
N PRO A 102 -14.74 -0.35 7.73
CA PRO A 102 -15.38 0.17 8.93
C PRO A 102 -16.53 -0.73 9.40
N ILE A 103 -16.58 -0.95 10.70
CA ILE A 103 -17.64 -1.72 11.33
C ILE A 103 -18.66 -0.73 11.87
N GLU A 104 -19.93 -0.98 11.62
CA GLU A 104 -20.99 -0.18 12.18
C GLU A 104 -20.93 -0.30 13.71
N ASN A 105 -20.57 0.81 14.33
CA ASN A 105 -20.45 0.89 15.79
C ASN A 105 -20.72 2.33 16.26
N SER A 106 -21.84 2.52 16.95
CA SER A 106 -22.25 3.84 17.42
C SER A 106 -21.31 4.48 18.46
N LYS A 107 -20.38 3.71 19.04
CA LYS A 107 -19.44 4.17 20.08
C LYS A 107 -18.08 4.61 19.53
N ILE A 108 -17.69 4.11 18.36
CA ILE A 108 -16.38 4.38 17.77
C ILE A 108 -16.58 5.03 16.39
N PRO A 109 -16.12 6.25 16.19
CA PRO A 109 -16.25 6.95 14.91
C PRO A 109 -15.56 6.21 13.76
N GLU A 110 -16.19 6.19 12.58
CA GLU A 110 -15.61 5.62 11.36
C GLU A 110 -14.23 6.21 11.04
N TRP A 111 -14.04 7.50 11.30
CA TRP A 111 -12.78 8.19 11.09
C TRP A 111 -11.61 7.52 11.82
N GLU A 112 -11.79 7.12 13.07
CA GLU A 112 -10.75 6.42 13.83
C GLU A 112 -10.40 5.06 13.22
N MET A 113 -11.40 4.33 12.72
CA MET A 113 -11.20 3.06 12.03
C MET A 113 -10.40 3.24 10.73
N ARG A 114 -10.65 4.32 9.99
CA ARG A 114 -9.90 4.65 8.77
C ARG A 114 -8.46 5.06 9.08
N LEU A 115 -8.23 5.83 10.14
CA LEU A 115 -6.87 6.16 10.61
C LEU A 115 -6.09 4.90 11.01
N SER A 116 -6.73 3.95 11.68
CA SER A 116 -6.13 2.65 12.03
C SER A 116 -5.69 1.90 10.78
N SER A 117 -6.48 1.87 9.71
CA SER A 117 -6.08 1.21 8.45
C SER A 117 -4.90 1.90 7.76
N GLY A 118 -4.80 3.23 7.85
CA GLY A 118 -3.63 3.98 7.41
C GLY A 118 -2.37 3.64 8.22
N ALA A 119 -2.53 3.42 9.54
CA ALA A 119 -1.44 2.97 10.40
C ALA A 119 -0.94 1.56 10.00
N VAL A 120 -1.85 0.65 9.60
CA VAL A 120 -1.48 -0.66 9.03
C VAL A 120 -0.58 -0.49 7.81
N CYS A 121 -0.96 0.38 6.87
CA CYS A 121 -0.14 0.67 5.69
C CYS A 121 1.26 1.15 6.09
N MET A 122 1.35 2.07 7.06
CA MET A 122 2.63 2.62 7.50
C MET A 122 3.50 1.58 8.22
N ASN A 123 2.90 0.70 9.04
CA ASN A 123 3.65 -0.34 9.72
C ASN A 123 4.21 -1.39 8.75
N ILE A 124 3.41 -1.83 7.76
CA ILE A 124 3.87 -2.72 6.69
C ILE A 124 5.03 -2.08 5.92
N LEU A 125 4.87 -0.81 5.50
CA LEU A 125 5.90 -0.05 4.80
C LEU A 125 7.20 0.04 5.61
N SER A 126 7.08 0.43 6.87
CA SER A 126 8.24 0.64 7.75
C SER A 126 8.96 -0.65 8.08
N CYS A 127 8.21 -1.72 8.37
CA CYS A 127 8.80 -3.03 8.64
C CYS A 127 9.56 -3.57 7.43
N ALA A 128 8.98 -3.48 6.21
CA ALA A 128 9.68 -3.89 5.00
C ALA A 128 10.99 -3.12 4.81
N GLN A 129 10.96 -1.80 5.02
CA GLN A 129 12.15 -0.96 4.89
C GLN A 129 13.20 -1.23 5.98
N SER A 130 12.78 -1.56 7.21
CA SER A 130 13.71 -1.94 8.29
C SER A 130 14.42 -3.27 8.01
N LEU A 131 13.80 -4.14 7.21
CA LEU A 131 14.40 -5.36 6.67
C LEU A 131 15.17 -5.12 5.35
N ASN A 132 15.44 -3.85 5.02
CA ASN A 132 16.16 -3.41 3.82
C ASN A 132 15.47 -3.71 2.48
N TYR A 133 14.17 -3.99 2.47
CA TYR A 133 13.39 -4.08 1.24
C TYR A 133 13.05 -2.68 0.69
N ALA A 134 12.91 -2.61 -0.62
CA ALA A 134 12.24 -1.49 -1.27
C ALA A 134 10.74 -1.55 -0.95
N ALA A 135 10.16 -0.42 -0.53
CA ALA A 135 8.73 -0.34 -0.28
C ALA A 135 8.17 1.03 -0.71
N GLN A 136 6.96 1.01 -1.27
CA GLN A 136 6.22 2.21 -1.65
C GLN A 136 4.73 2.03 -1.37
N TRP A 137 4.11 2.98 -0.71
CA TRP A 137 2.67 3.08 -0.54
C TRP A 137 2.08 3.93 -1.66
N LEU A 138 1.16 3.35 -2.44
CA LEU A 138 0.47 3.99 -3.56
C LEU A 138 -1.04 3.86 -3.39
N THR A 139 -1.76 4.87 -3.89
CA THR A 139 -3.21 4.85 -4.01
C THR A 139 -3.67 5.07 -5.46
N GLU A 140 -2.85 5.09 -6.46
CA GLU A 140 -3.17 5.34 -7.87
C GLU A 140 -4.68 5.16 -8.22
N TRP A 141 -5.13 5.52 -9.41
CA TRP A 141 -6.54 5.56 -9.78
C TRP A 141 -7.33 4.25 -9.48
N TYR A 142 -6.67 3.10 -9.64
CA TYR A 142 -7.30 1.79 -9.39
C TYR A 142 -7.57 1.51 -7.90
N ALA A 143 -7.00 2.25 -6.95
CA ALA A 143 -7.38 2.18 -5.54
C ALA A 143 -8.81 2.71 -5.29
N TYR A 144 -9.34 3.48 -6.22
CA TYR A 144 -10.69 4.04 -6.17
C TYR A 144 -11.68 3.31 -7.08
N ASN A 145 -11.26 2.17 -7.68
CA ASN A 145 -12.09 1.40 -8.58
C ASN A 145 -12.91 0.36 -7.82
N ASP A 146 -14.24 0.43 -7.97
CA ASP A 146 -15.18 -0.43 -7.25
C ASP A 146 -15.06 -1.91 -7.66
N ASN A 147 -14.75 -2.21 -8.92
CA ASN A 147 -14.60 -3.58 -9.39
C ASN A 147 -13.34 -4.23 -8.81
N LEU A 148 -12.24 -3.47 -8.70
CA LEU A 148 -11.03 -3.96 -8.01
C LEU A 148 -11.28 -4.15 -6.52
N LEU A 149 -11.95 -3.20 -5.85
CA LEU A 149 -12.33 -3.33 -4.44
C LEU A 149 -13.17 -4.59 -4.21
N LYS A 150 -14.19 -4.81 -5.05
CA LYS A 150 -15.06 -5.99 -4.99
C LYS A 150 -14.29 -7.29 -5.24
N TYR A 151 -13.37 -7.30 -6.22
CA TYR A 151 -12.51 -8.45 -6.49
C TYR A 151 -11.64 -8.81 -5.28
N LEU A 152 -11.13 -7.81 -4.57
CA LEU A 152 -10.37 -7.98 -3.33
C LEU A 152 -11.25 -8.35 -2.13
N GLY A 153 -12.56 -8.50 -2.30
CA GLY A 153 -13.52 -8.91 -1.28
C GLY A 153 -13.99 -7.78 -0.37
N GLY A 154 -13.90 -6.53 -0.83
CA GLY A 154 -14.46 -5.37 -0.14
C GLY A 154 -15.93 -5.12 -0.50
N ASP A 155 -16.65 -4.48 0.41
CA ASP A 155 -18.01 -3.97 0.18
C ASP A 155 -17.94 -2.55 -0.39
N ILE A 156 -18.35 -2.37 -1.63
CA ILE A 156 -18.28 -1.08 -2.34
C ILE A 156 -19.08 0.05 -1.68
N LYS A 157 -20.05 -0.29 -0.81
CA LYS A 157 -20.88 0.70 -0.12
C LYS A 157 -20.15 1.39 1.04
N LYS A 158 -19.22 0.70 1.70
CA LYS A 158 -18.58 1.19 2.92
C LYS A 158 -17.06 1.05 2.96
N ASP A 159 -16.52 0.03 2.29
CA ASP A 159 -15.08 -0.23 2.33
C ASP A 159 -14.32 0.65 1.35
N LYS A 160 -13.04 0.87 1.62
CA LYS A 160 -12.13 1.60 0.74
C LYS A 160 -10.76 0.90 0.73
N ILE A 161 -10.05 1.01 -0.38
CA ILE A 161 -8.64 0.61 -0.40
C ILE A 161 -7.83 1.74 0.21
N SER A 162 -7.22 1.52 1.38
CA SER A 162 -6.34 2.47 2.04
C SER A 162 -5.03 2.65 1.28
N GLY A 163 -4.62 1.64 0.54
CA GLY A 163 -3.49 1.69 -0.38
C GLY A 163 -2.96 0.32 -0.73
N PHE A 164 -2.04 0.37 -1.68
CA PHE A 164 -1.23 -0.75 -2.13
C PHE A 164 0.21 -0.53 -1.67
N ILE A 165 0.76 -1.45 -0.89
CA ILE A 165 2.16 -1.44 -0.50
C ILE A 165 2.92 -2.35 -1.45
N TYR A 166 3.71 -1.75 -2.32
CA TYR A 166 4.61 -2.44 -3.24
C TYR A 166 5.87 -2.83 -2.51
N LEU A 167 6.26 -4.10 -2.60
CA LEU A 167 7.43 -4.65 -1.96
C LEU A 167 8.33 -5.36 -2.99
N GLY A 168 9.63 -5.09 -2.91
CA GLY A 168 10.62 -5.72 -3.77
C GLY A 168 12.03 -5.43 -3.26
N HIS A 169 13.03 -5.80 -4.04
CA HIS A 169 14.42 -5.43 -3.75
C HIS A 169 14.78 -4.11 -4.45
N LYS A 170 15.64 -3.33 -3.83
CA LYS A 170 16.14 -2.08 -4.42
C LYS A 170 17.03 -2.40 -5.62
N LYS A 171 16.78 -1.75 -6.76
CA LYS A 171 17.71 -1.72 -7.91
C LYS A 171 18.76 -0.63 -7.73
N GLU A 172 18.41 0.45 -7.04
CA GLU A 172 19.26 1.58 -6.74
C GLU A 172 18.80 2.26 -5.45
N GLU A 173 19.69 2.98 -4.78
CA GLU A 173 19.32 3.75 -3.60
C GLU A 173 18.45 4.96 -4.01
N PRO A 174 17.39 5.25 -3.24
CA PRO A 174 16.53 6.39 -3.52
C PRO A 174 17.23 7.70 -3.21
N THR A 175 17.07 8.69 -4.07
CA THR A 175 17.52 10.05 -3.78
C THR A 175 16.70 10.68 -2.67
N GLU A 176 17.32 11.51 -1.84
CA GLU A 176 16.62 12.25 -0.79
C GLU A 176 15.66 13.27 -1.42
N ARG A 177 14.59 13.61 -0.71
CA ARG A 177 13.63 14.64 -1.10
C ARG A 177 13.60 15.77 -0.07
N LYS A 178 13.24 16.96 -0.52
CA LYS A 178 12.99 18.09 0.38
C LYS A 178 11.97 17.68 1.45
N ARG A 179 12.33 17.91 2.70
CA ARG A 179 11.44 17.70 3.84
C ARG A 179 10.73 19.01 4.18
N PRO A 180 9.55 18.94 4.80
CA PRO A 180 8.90 20.16 5.28
C PRO A 180 9.78 20.85 6.35
N ASP A 181 9.70 22.17 6.41
CA ASP A 181 10.27 22.92 7.51
C ASP A 181 9.40 22.69 8.77
N PRO A 182 9.99 22.16 9.86
CA PRO A 182 9.26 21.91 11.10
C PRO A 182 8.57 23.16 11.65
N ASN A 183 9.14 24.34 11.48
CA ASN A 183 8.57 25.60 11.98
C ASN A 183 7.24 25.97 11.33
N ASN A 184 6.96 25.45 10.14
CA ASN A 184 5.67 25.69 9.44
C ASN A 184 4.57 24.69 9.82
N ILE A 185 4.91 23.66 10.61
CA ILE A 185 4.00 22.53 10.88
C ILE A 185 3.83 22.27 12.37
N ILE A 186 4.91 22.49 13.14
CA ILE A 186 4.92 22.25 14.59
C ILE A 186 4.69 23.54 15.32
N SER A 187 3.71 23.57 16.20
CA SER A 187 3.49 24.68 17.14
C SER A 187 3.44 24.16 18.58
N PHE A 188 3.94 24.94 19.49
CA PHE A 188 3.84 24.68 20.93
C PHE A 188 2.73 25.56 21.49
N VAL A 189 1.77 24.99 22.20
CA VAL A 189 0.61 25.64 22.84
C VAL A 189 0.67 25.46 24.33
#